data_041d4a47e4a3c406b7df559f9d1e2102
#
_entry.id   041d4a47e4a3c406b7df559f9d1e2102
#
_cell.length_a   1.000
_cell.length_b   1.000
_cell.length_c   1.000
_cell.angle_alpha   90.00
_cell.angle_beta   90.00
_cell.angle_gamma   90.00
#
_symmetry.space_group_name_H-M   'P 1'
#
loop_
_entity.id
_entity.type
_entity.pdbx_description
1 polymer ?
#
loop_
_entity_poly.entity_id
_entity_poly.type
_entity_poly.pdbx_seq_one_letter_code
_entity_poly.pdbx_strand_id
1 'polypeptide(L)'
;MAPFVEFDLAVIIHSTTESVRLYGTPVSIGGKTPNMLTVRSGRQTVSCRGLAVPGARNTQYLAVDEFAIHKGHTYATCVMDIERGDVLWVGKGRAINDFIKFFQEIPVDYLSDVEAVAMDMNASYNRLVEENLPNAEIVYDRYHFQAQYGKDVLGSVRLEEARIHQERATQIKEILKDDMPNDERNELKRLAKVESSLYSKLKRARWTLLKNGTNLEEDNIDKLKGILENHSNLAVCYAMKEEMIRLYGLTDVKEARDGWLCWFEAAKQSGIPQLQKFAKLKEKRLPGLIAHAQHNISTGKLEGFNNKIKVAKRIGYGYRNDEHFFTMIKYLSLPATRNQSPRNP
;
A
#
# COMPACT_ATOMS: atom_id res chain seq x y z
N MET A 1 -7.48 45.98 5.71
CA MET A 1 -6.82 44.94 4.88
C MET A 1 -5.50 44.63 5.54
N ALA A 2 -5.37 43.49 6.21
CA ALA A 2 -4.12 43.06 6.80
C ALA A 2 -3.34 42.22 5.74
N PRO A 3 -2.02 42.36 5.65
CA PRO A 3 -1.23 41.66 4.65
C PRO A 3 -1.22 40.16 4.89
N PHE A 4 -1.42 39.40 3.84
CA PHE A 4 -1.23 37.96 3.83
C PHE A 4 0.26 37.66 4.06
N VAL A 5 0.60 36.83 5.04
CA VAL A 5 1.93 36.30 5.23
C VAL A 5 1.89 34.85 4.74
N GLU A 6 2.53 34.60 3.61
CA GLU A 6 2.81 33.25 3.12
C GLU A 6 3.93 32.64 3.97
N PHE A 7 3.67 31.45 4.53
CA PHE A 7 4.70 30.70 5.24
C PHE A 7 5.34 29.69 4.31
N ASP A 8 6.64 29.83 4.12
CA ASP A 8 7.48 28.86 3.46
C ASP A 8 7.72 27.66 4.40
N LEU A 9 7.61 26.44 3.88
CA LEU A 9 7.89 25.20 4.61
C LEU A 9 9.30 25.20 5.22
N ALA A 10 10.23 25.95 4.62
CA ALA A 10 11.60 26.16 5.11
C ALA A 10 11.66 26.88 6.47
N VAL A 11 10.72 27.79 6.77
CA VAL A 11 10.67 28.51 8.03
C VAL A 11 10.25 27.63 9.20
N ILE A 12 9.41 26.60 8.93
CA ILE A 12 9.01 25.62 9.96
C ILE A 12 10.19 24.69 10.30
N ILE A 13 11.08 24.43 9.35
CA ILE A 13 12.24 23.54 9.54
C ILE A 13 13.42 24.25 10.22
N HIS A 14 13.56 25.57 10.05
CA HIS A 14 14.68 26.34 10.63
C HIS A 14 14.46 26.91 12.02
N SER A 15 13.23 26.85 12.55
CA SER A 15 12.96 27.34 13.91
C SER A 15 13.11 26.26 14.99
N THR A 16 13.97 25.26 14.78
CA THR A 16 14.22 24.16 15.73
C THR A 16 14.95 24.57 17.01
N THR A 17 15.34 25.80 17.18
CA THR A 17 15.96 26.33 18.41
C THR A 17 14.97 27.07 19.32
N GLU A 18 13.78 27.43 18.84
CA GLU A 18 12.71 27.97 19.69
C GLU A 18 11.45 27.11 19.55
N SER A 19 10.99 26.54 20.65
CA SER A 19 9.83 25.66 20.70
C SER A 19 8.58 26.36 20.14
N VAL A 20 8.16 25.99 18.93
CA VAL A 20 6.86 26.39 18.38
C VAL A 20 5.79 25.55 19.09
N ARG A 21 5.01 26.18 19.96
CA ARG A 21 3.83 25.55 20.56
C ARG A 21 2.62 25.84 19.70
N LEU A 22 2.09 24.81 19.06
CA LEU A 22 0.81 24.86 18.36
C LEU A 22 -0.31 24.68 19.42
N TYR A 23 -1.11 25.71 19.63
CA TYR A 23 -2.31 25.63 20.45
C TYR A 23 -3.53 25.74 19.55
N GLY A 24 -4.25 24.65 19.40
CA GLY A 24 -5.58 24.66 18.79
C GLY A 24 -6.64 24.67 19.89
N THR A 25 -7.28 25.82 20.12
CA THR A 25 -8.59 25.88 20.77
C THR A 25 -9.60 26.34 19.73
N PRO A 26 -10.74 25.66 19.54
CA PRO A 26 -11.80 26.19 18.72
C PRO A 26 -12.39 27.41 19.44
N VAL A 27 -12.17 28.59 18.90
CA VAL A 27 -12.88 29.78 19.33
C VAL A 27 -14.18 29.86 18.56
N SER A 28 -15.28 29.52 19.22
CA SER A 28 -16.62 29.74 18.71
C SER A 28 -16.92 31.26 18.83
N ILE A 29 -16.88 31.97 17.73
CA ILE A 29 -17.50 33.28 17.61
C ILE A 29 -18.76 33.09 16.76
N GLY A 30 -19.91 33.39 17.35
CA GLY A 30 -21.23 33.14 16.79
C GLY A 30 -21.37 33.62 15.33
N GLY A 31 -21.88 32.72 14.49
CA GLY A 31 -22.21 32.97 13.08
C GLY A 31 -21.32 32.17 12.15
N LYS A 32 -21.85 31.08 11.66
CA LYS A 32 -21.49 30.28 10.47
C LYS A 32 -20.17 30.65 9.76
N THR A 33 -19.03 30.29 10.31
CA THR A 33 -17.74 30.30 9.59
C THR A 33 -16.91 29.08 9.97
N PRO A 34 -16.34 28.37 8.98
CA PRO A 34 -15.59 27.13 9.24
C PRO A 34 -14.24 27.44 9.88
N ASN A 35 -13.88 26.60 10.79
CA ASN A 35 -12.60 26.27 11.42
C ASN A 35 -11.41 27.23 11.15
N MET A 36 -11.12 28.07 12.13
CA MET A 36 -9.94 28.92 12.15
C MET A 36 -8.84 28.25 13.00
N LEU A 37 -7.69 27.97 12.39
CA LEU A 37 -6.50 27.52 13.10
C LEU A 37 -5.66 28.73 13.50
N THR A 38 -5.38 28.89 14.79
CA THR A 38 -4.51 29.95 15.28
C THR A 38 -3.15 29.38 15.70
N VAL A 39 -2.11 29.78 15.02
CA VAL A 39 -0.74 29.41 15.35
C VAL A 39 -0.10 30.60 16.07
N ARG A 40 0.41 30.39 17.29
CA ARG A 40 1.19 31.39 18.03
C ARG A 40 2.66 31.05 17.96
N SER A 41 3.45 31.95 17.40
CA SER A 41 4.91 31.93 17.45
C SER A 41 5.36 33.20 18.17
N GLY A 42 5.91 33.05 19.37
CA GLY A 42 6.37 34.21 20.17
C GLY A 42 5.28 35.24 20.43
N ARG A 43 5.52 36.52 20.08
CA ARG A 43 4.58 37.63 20.25
C ARG A 43 3.60 37.83 19.10
N GLN A 44 3.69 37.06 18.04
CA GLN A 44 2.79 37.19 16.88
C GLN A 44 1.77 36.07 16.85
N THR A 45 0.52 36.44 16.66
CA THR A 45 -0.58 35.49 16.44
C THR A 45 -0.89 35.49 14.95
N VAL A 46 -0.67 34.35 14.30
CA VAL A 46 -1.05 34.15 12.90
C VAL A 46 -2.33 33.34 12.87
N SER A 47 -3.36 33.92 12.35
CA SER A 47 -4.65 33.27 12.16
C SER A 47 -4.70 32.70 10.75
N CYS A 48 -4.56 31.39 10.62
CA CYS A 48 -4.88 30.70 9.38
C CYS A 48 -6.41 30.55 9.33
N ARG A 49 -7.07 31.22 8.40
CA ARG A 49 -8.46 30.90 8.05
C ARG A 49 -8.48 29.42 7.72
N GLY A 50 -9.45 28.74 8.35
CA GLY A 50 -9.53 27.33 8.36
C GLY A 50 -9.19 26.70 7.01
N LEU A 51 -8.57 25.57 7.07
CA LEU A 51 -8.53 24.64 5.94
C LEU A 51 -10.00 24.32 5.63
N ALA A 52 -10.69 25.28 4.98
CA ALA A 52 -11.95 24.99 4.35
C ALA A 52 -11.68 23.80 3.45
N VAL A 53 -12.53 22.80 3.53
CA VAL A 53 -12.66 21.85 2.42
C VAL A 53 -12.67 22.73 1.18
N PRO A 54 -11.72 22.56 0.24
CA PRO A 54 -11.61 23.44 -0.93
C PRO A 54 -12.99 23.61 -1.52
N GLY A 55 -13.42 24.87 -1.77
CA GLY A 55 -14.80 25.18 -2.10
C GLY A 55 -15.34 24.26 -3.18
N ALA A 56 -16.59 23.86 -3.03
CA ALA A 56 -17.42 22.94 -3.81
C ALA A 56 -16.83 22.55 -5.18
N ARG A 57 -16.02 21.52 -5.20
CA ARG A 57 -15.47 20.93 -6.41
C ARG A 57 -15.65 19.44 -6.28
N ASN A 58 -16.39 18.89 -7.16
CA ASN A 58 -16.75 17.49 -7.23
C ASN A 58 -15.49 16.65 -7.36
N THR A 59 -15.28 15.73 -6.44
CA THR A 59 -14.18 14.78 -6.45
C THR A 59 -14.65 13.53 -7.18
N GLN A 60 -13.93 13.12 -8.23
CA GLN A 60 -14.28 11.92 -9.01
C GLN A 60 -13.60 10.67 -8.48
N TYR A 61 -12.36 10.79 -7.98
CA TYR A 61 -11.57 9.63 -7.57
C TYR A 61 -10.98 9.79 -6.19
N LEU A 62 -11.28 8.82 -5.33
CA LEU A 62 -10.75 8.76 -3.97
C LEU A 62 -9.70 7.66 -3.82
N ALA A 63 -8.70 7.89 -2.98
CA ALA A 63 -7.84 6.85 -2.43
C ALA A 63 -8.04 6.75 -0.92
N VAL A 64 -8.12 5.51 -0.41
CA VAL A 64 -8.21 5.19 1.01
C VAL A 64 -7.05 4.28 1.38
N ASP A 65 -6.27 4.66 2.39
CA ASP A 65 -5.17 3.86 2.90
C ASP A 65 -4.96 4.12 4.40
N GLU A 66 -4.25 3.23 5.06
CA GLU A 66 -3.96 3.28 6.48
C GLU A 66 -2.47 3.52 6.72
N PHE A 67 -2.16 4.31 7.73
CA PHE A 67 -0.77 4.50 8.16
C PHE A 67 -0.62 4.43 9.67
N ALA A 68 0.57 4.03 10.15
CA ALA A 68 0.85 3.93 11.58
C ALA A 68 1.14 5.31 12.20
N ILE A 69 0.37 5.69 13.21
CA ILE A 69 0.55 6.94 13.96
C ILE A 69 1.64 6.77 15.01
N HIS A 70 1.57 5.70 15.80
CA HIS A 70 2.49 5.41 16.90
C HIS A 70 3.05 4.00 16.84
N LYS A 71 4.10 3.72 17.63
CA LYS A 71 4.54 2.34 17.88
C LYS A 71 3.42 1.60 18.63
N GLY A 72 3.25 0.31 18.37
CA GLY A 72 2.24 -0.51 19.08
C GLY A 72 0.87 -0.55 18.42
N HIS A 73 0.81 -0.64 17.09
CA HIS A 73 -0.41 -0.89 16.31
C HIS A 73 -1.48 0.22 16.38
N THR A 74 -1.08 1.46 16.60
CA THR A 74 -1.99 2.60 16.48
C THR A 74 -1.95 3.14 15.05
N TYR A 75 -3.10 3.11 14.37
CA TYR A 75 -3.25 3.48 12.96
C TYR A 75 -4.17 4.69 12.81
N ALA A 76 -4.09 5.33 11.66
CA ALA A 76 -5.06 6.28 11.14
C ALA A 76 -5.43 5.89 9.72
N THR A 77 -6.67 6.19 9.34
CA THR A 77 -7.18 6.07 7.98
C THR A 77 -7.13 7.44 7.32
N CYS A 78 -6.65 7.49 6.09
CA CYS A 78 -6.55 8.70 5.29
C CYS A 78 -7.36 8.55 4.01
N VAL A 79 -8.14 9.59 3.67
CA VAL A 79 -8.87 9.69 2.41
C VAL A 79 -8.34 10.87 1.63
N MET A 80 -7.94 10.63 0.38
CA MET A 80 -7.33 11.61 -0.53
C MET A 80 -8.10 11.69 -1.84
N ASP A 81 -8.27 12.88 -2.36
CA ASP A 81 -8.61 13.13 -3.75
C ASP A 81 -7.38 12.79 -4.62
N ILE A 82 -7.50 11.77 -5.47
CA ILE A 82 -6.38 11.27 -6.28
C ILE A 82 -5.94 12.29 -7.32
N GLU A 83 -6.87 13.01 -7.92
CA GLU A 83 -6.56 13.94 -9.00
C GLU A 83 -5.74 15.13 -8.47
N ARG A 84 -6.19 15.72 -7.37
CA ARG A 84 -5.56 16.89 -6.75
C ARG A 84 -4.42 16.54 -5.83
N GLY A 85 -4.47 15.38 -5.19
CA GLY A 85 -3.53 14.99 -4.15
C GLY A 85 -3.85 15.61 -2.78
N ASP A 86 -5.05 16.18 -2.62
CA ASP A 86 -5.50 16.80 -1.39
C ASP A 86 -6.06 15.75 -0.43
N VAL A 87 -5.65 15.79 0.83
CA VAL A 87 -6.22 14.95 1.87
C VAL A 87 -7.55 15.54 2.34
N LEU A 88 -8.63 14.85 2.04
CA LEU A 88 -9.98 15.26 2.42
C LEU A 88 -10.24 14.98 3.90
N TRP A 89 -9.79 13.82 4.38
CA TRP A 89 -10.05 13.39 5.73
C TRP A 89 -8.92 12.50 6.29
N VAL A 90 -8.68 12.64 7.59
CA VAL A 90 -7.82 11.75 8.37
C VAL A 90 -8.50 11.46 9.69
N GLY A 91 -8.67 10.21 10.03
CA GLY A 91 -9.27 9.77 11.29
C GLY A 91 -8.41 8.71 11.99
N LYS A 92 -8.45 8.71 13.32
CA LYS A 92 -7.77 7.73 14.14
C LYS A 92 -8.47 6.38 14.06
N GLY A 93 -7.69 5.32 13.91
CA GLY A 93 -8.16 3.95 13.86
C GLY A 93 -8.24 3.40 12.44
N ARG A 94 -8.64 2.13 12.35
CA ARG A 94 -8.80 1.37 11.10
C ARG A 94 -9.99 0.40 11.16
N ALA A 95 -10.85 0.56 12.15
CA ALA A 95 -12.07 -0.21 12.26
C ALA A 95 -13.20 0.45 11.45
N ILE A 96 -14.27 -0.31 11.22
CA ILE A 96 -15.46 0.19 10.52
C ILE A 96 -16.03 1.45 11.19
N ASN A 97 -16.08 1.47 12.54
CA ASN A 97 -16.55 2.60 13.34
C ASN A 97 -15.62 3.82 13.31
N ASP A 98 -14.40 3.65 12.84
CA ASP A 98 -13.46 4.75 12.66
C ASP A 98 -13.64 5.37 11.27
N PHE A 99 -13.77 4.54 10.24
CA PHE A 99 -13.89 5.01 8.85
C PHE A 99 -15.28 5.61 8.54
N ILE A 100 -16.36 5.15 9.20
CA ILE A 100 -17.71 5.74 8.99
C ILE A 100 -17.74 7.24 9.27
N LYS A 101 -16.85 7.74 10.13
CA LYS A 101 -16.74 9.16 10.44
C LYS A 101 -16.41 10.02 9.22
N PHE A 102 -15.70 9.46 8.25
CA PHE A 102 -15.47 10.13 6.98
C PHE A 102 -16.78 10.56 6.31
N PHE A 103 -17.73 9.63 6.22
CA PHE A 103 -19.05 9.90 5.61
C PHE A 103 -19.96 10.78 6.46
N GLN A 104 -19.72 10.85 7.78
CA GLN A 104 -20.44 11.72 8.70
C GLN A 104 -19.90 13.16 8.70
N GLU A 105 -18.61 13.32 8.49
CA GLU A 105 -17.91 14.62 8.58
C GLU A 105 -17.83 15.35 7.23
N ILE A 106 -17.77 14.60 6.11
CA ILE A 106 -17.71 15.19 4.76
C ILE A 106 -19.13 15.34 4.21
N PRO A 107 -19.51 16.55 3.76
CA PRO A 107 -20.84 16.77 3.19
C PRO A 107 -21.11 15.88 1.98
N VAL A 108 -22.31 15.35 1.85
CA VAL A 108 -22.72 14.43 0.77
C VAL A 108 -22.49 15.06 -0.61
N ASP A 109 -22.75 16.36 -0.74
CA ASP A 109 -22.56 17.09 -2.01
C ASP A 109 -21.13 17.05 -2.54
N TYR A 110 -20.11 16.84 -1.67
CA TYR A 110 -18.73 16.68 -2.07
C TYR A 110 -18.42 15.29 -2.65
N LEU A 111 -19.26 14.33 -2.33
CA LEU A 111 -19.06 12.94 -2.67
C LEU A 111 -20.03 12.48 -3.78
N SER A 112 -20.93 13.36 -4.24
CA SER A 112 -21.98 13.03 -5.23
C SER A 112 -21.43 12.55 -6.57
N ASP A 113 -20.26 13.06 -6.96
CA ASP A 113 -19.63 12.79 -8.25
C ASP A 113 -18.50 11.77 -8.16
N VAL A 114 -18.37 11.07 -7.03
CA VAL A 114 -17.34 10.03 -6.88
C VAL A 114 -17.71 8.85 -7.76
N GLU A 115 -16.84 8.58 -8.75
CA GLU A 115 -16.96 7.49 -9.71
C GLU A 115 -16.23 6.23 -9.25
N ALA A 116 -15.08 6.39 -8.58
CA ALA A 116 -14.35 5.24 -8.07
C ALA A 116 -13.51 5.55 -6.82
N VAL A 117 -13.30 4.48 -6.02
CA VAL A 117 -12.51 4.51 -4.78
C VAL A 117 -11.40 3.47 -4.85
N ALA A 118 -10.14 3.92 -4.91
CA ALA A 118 -8.97 3.05 -4.83
C ALA A 118 -8.68 2.71 -3.35
N MET A 119 -8.60 1.42 -3.03
CA MET A 119 -8.38 0.97 -1.64
C MET A 119 -7.85 -0.45 -1.57
N ASP A 120 -7.38 -0.86 -0.38
CA ASP A 120 -7.05 -2.26 -0.10
C ASP A 120 -8.33 -3.11 0.01
N MET A 121 -8.17 -4.42 -0.08
CA MET A 121 -9.27 -5.40 -0.03
C MET A 121 -9.84 -5.60 1.38
N ASN A 122 -10.10 -4.51 2.09
CA ASN A 122 -10.71 -4.54 3.42
C ASN A 122 -12.24 -4.70 3.32
N ALA A 123 -12.77 -5.82 3.80
CA ALA A 123 -14.20 -6.11 3.68
C ALA A 123 -15.10 -5.10 4.41
N SER A 124 -14.63 -4.55 5.53
CA SER A 124 -15.38 -3.56 6.31
C SER A 124 -15.45 -2.21 5.59
N TYR A 125 -14.37 -1.83 4.92
CA TYR A 125 -14.33 -0.59 4.14
C TYR A 125 -15.16 -0.71 2.86
N ASN A 126 -15.09 -1.86 2.18
CA ASN A 126 -15.92 -2.11 1.00
C ASN A 126 -17.39 -1.85 1.31
N ARG A 127 -17.89 -2.45 2.39
CA ARG A 127 -19.29 -2.30 2.79
C ARG A 127 -19.66 -0.84 3.03
N LEU A 128 -18.80 -0.06 3.71
CA LEU A 128 -19.06 1.35 3.96
C LEU A 128 -19.07 2.17 2.66
N VAL A 129 -18.16 1.87 1.71
CA VAL A 129 -18.15 2.54 0.40
C VAL A 129 -19.41 2.18 -0.38
N GLU A 130 -19.79 0.91 -0.46
CA GLU A 130 -21.00 0.44 -1.15
C GLU A 130 -22.29 1.05 -0.57
N GLU A 131 -22.37 1.20 0.76
CA GLU A 131 -23.53 1.78 1.45
C GLU A 131 -23.63 3.31 1.29
N ASN A 132 -22.51 4.03 1.25
CA ASN A 132 -22.48 5.49 1.24
C ASN A 132 -22.17 6.12 -0.13
N LEU A 133 -21.56 5.37 -1.04
CA LEU A 133 -21.23 5.79 -2.41
C LEU A 133 -21.75 4.74 -3.42
N PRO A 134 -23.07 4.57 -3.53
CA PRO A 134 -23.66 3.46 -4.32
C PRO A 134 -23.34 3.56 -5.83
N ASN A 135 -22.94 4.72 -6.33
CA ASN A 135 -22.58 4.93 -7.72
C ASN A 135 -21.07 4.75 -7.98
N ALA A 136 -20.27 4.63 -6.93
CA ALA A 136 -18.82 4.51 -7.06
C ALA A 136 -18.35 3.06 -7.16
N GLU A 137 -17.43 2.78 -8.06
CA GLU A 137 -16.79 1.48 -8.16
C GLU A 137 -15.58 1.38 -7.21
N ILE A 138 -15.44 0.23 -6.55
CA ILE A 138 -14.24 -0.05 -5.76
C ILE A 138 -13.16 -0.59 -6.67
N VAL A 139 -11.99 0.06 -6.68
CA VAL A 139 -10.80 -0.38 -7.40
C VAL A 139 -9.78 -0.89 -6.40
N TYR A 140 -9.45 -2.18 -6.49
CA TYR A 140 -8.45 -2.74 -5.57
C TYR A 140 -7.04 -2.39 -6.01
N ASP A 141 -6.25 -1.91 -5.06
CA ASP A 141 -4.87 -1.54 -5.29
C ASP A 141 -4.03 -2.74 -5.73
N ARG A 142 -3.34 -2.58 -6.87
CA ARG A 142 -2.51 -3.61 -7.49
C ARG A 142 -1.37 -4.07 -6.57
N TYR A 143 -0.74 -3.12 -5.88
CA TYR A 143 0.40 -3.43 -5.02
C TYR A 143 -0.01 -4.36 -3.86
N HIS A 144 -1.12 -4.03 -3.19
CA HIS A 144 -1.64 -4.84 -2.09
C HIS A 144 -2.04 -6.25 -2.53
N PHE A 145 -2.67 -6.38 -3.70
CA PHE A 145 -3.03 -7.69 -4.25
C PHE A 145 -1.78 -8.52 -4.59
N GLN A 146 -0.81 -7.92 -5.27
CA GLN A 146 0.46 -8.57 -5.62
C GLN A 146 1.29 -8.93 -4.40
N ALA A 147 1.38 -8.05 -3.41
CA ALA A 147 2.09 -8.31 -2.16
C ALA A 147 1.48 -9.50 -1.40
N GLN A 148 0.16 -9.59 -1.39
CA GLN A 148 -0.56 -10.69 -0.75
C GLN A 148 -0.35 -12.00 -1.51
N TYR A 149 -0.41 -11.99 -2.85
CA TYR A 149 -0.06 -13.14 -3.68
C TYR A 149 1.39 -13.60 -3.45
N GLY A 150 2.31 -12.65 -3.44
CA GLY A 150 3.72 -12.90 -3.18
C GLY A 150 4.00 -13.53 -1.82
N LYS A 151 3.20 -13.18 -0.80
CA LYS A 151 3.30 -13.75 0.54
C LYS A 151 2.62 -15.13 0.62
N ASP A 152 1.35 -15.19 0.22
CA ASP A 152 0.47 -16.33 0.53
C ASP A 152 0.64 -17.49 -0.47
N VAL A 153 1.07 -17.20 -1.70
CA VAL A 153 1.31 -18.20 -2.74
C VAL A 153 2.81 -18.43 -2.96
N LEU A 154 3.51 -17.49 -3.62
CA LEU A 154 4.92 -17.68 -3.98
C LEU A 154 5.83 -17.95 -2.78
N GLY A 155 5.63 -17.17 -1.70
CA GLY A 155 6.39 -17.33 -0.47
C GLY A 155 6.16 -18.68 0.20
N SER A 156 4.92 -19.13 0.25
CA SER A 156 4.52 -20.39 0.87
C SER A 156 5.03 -21.61 0.07
N VAL A 157 4.78 -21.60 -1.27
CA VAL A 157 5.27 -22.70 -2.15
C VAL A 157 6.79 -22.78 -2.14
N ARG A 158 7.48 -21.62 -2.23
CA ARG A 158 8.94 -21.58 -2.15
C ARG A 158 9.49 -22.17 -0.86
N LEU A 159 8.85 -21.89 0.27
CA LEU A 159 9.29 -22.41 1.57
C LEU A 159 8.98 -23.90 1.71
N GLU A 160 7.90 -24.38 1.13
CA GLU A 160 7.56 -25.80 1.10
C GLU A 160 8.57 -26.60 0.27
N GLU A 161 8.88 -26.14 -0.95
CA GLU A 161 9.92 -26.74 -1.78
C GLU A 161 11.29 -26.72 -1.07
N ALA A 162 11.63 -25.63 -0.42
CA ALA A 162 12.86 -25.55 0.37
C ALA A 162 12.88 -26.59 1.50
N ARG A 163 11.75 -26.78 2.20
CA ARG A 163 11.64 -27.77 3.29
C ARG A 163 11.87 -29.19 2.77
N ILE A 164 11.30 -29.55 1.62
CA ILE A 164 11.51 -30.86 1.00
C ILE A 164 13.02 -31.16 0.80
N HIS A 165 13.76 -30.18 0.27
CA HIS A 165 15.21 -30.32 0.11
C HIS A 165 15.97 -30.45 1.44
N GLN A 166 15.54 -29.71 2.46
CA GLN A 166 16.11 -29.82 3.80
C GLN A 166 15.88 -31.19 4.41
N GLU A 167 14.66 -31.72 4.30
CA GLU A 167 14.31 -33.05 4.80
C GLU A 167 15.12 -34.15 4.09
N ARG A 168 15.24 -34.09 2.74
CA ARG A 168 16.07 -35.01 1.97
C ARG A 168 17.54 -34.96 2.39
N ALA A 169 18.11 -33.76 2.55
CA ALA A 169 19.47 -33.60 3.02
C ALA A 169 19.70 -34.21 4.43
N THR A 170 18.68 -34.08 5.31
CA THR A 170 18.75 -34.69 6.65
C THR A 170 18.66 -36.20 6.59
N GLN A 171 17.72 -36.76 5.84
CA GLN A 171 17.57 -38.19 5.63
C GLN A 171 18.86 -38.83 5.07
N ILE A 172 19.47 -38.20 4.06
CA ILE A 172 20.75 -38.68 3.50
C ILE A 172 21.85 -38.68 4.57
N LYS A 173 21.92 -37.68 5.44
CA LYS A 173 22.90 -37.60 6.53
C LYS A 173 22.67 -38.65 7.60
N GLU A 174 21.41 -39.00 7.88
CA GLU A 174 21.06 -40.06 8.85
C GLU A 174 21.47 -41.50 8.35
N ILE A 175 21.48 -41.70 7.02
CA ILE A 175 21.91 -42.93 6.39
C ILE A 175 23.45 -43.08 6.41
N LEU A 176 24.19 -41.96 6.45
CA LEU A 176 25.65 -41.97 6.45
C LEU A 176 26.20 -42.66 7.70
N LYS A 177 26.87 -43.78 7.50
CA LYS A 177 27.56 -44.56 8.57
C LYS A 177 29.07 -44.65 8.31
N ASP A 178 29.83 -44.85 9.38
CA ASP A 178 31.30 -44.90 9.28
C ASP A 178 31.83 -46.17 8.66
N ASP A 179 31.06 -47.24 8.66
CA ASP A 179 31.40 -48.57 8.13
C ASP A 179 31.03 -48.76 6.64
N MET A 180 30.48 -47.75 5.98
CA MET A 180 30.12 -47.78 4.56
C MET A 180 31.34 -47.74 3.65
N PRO A 181 31.28 -48.37 2.42
CA PRO A 181 32.30 -48.22 1.39
C PRO A 181 32.53 -46.74 1.05
N ASN A 182 33.80 -46.39 0.81
CA ASN A 182 34.17 -44.97 0.59
C ASN A 182 33.47 -44.34 -0.60
N ASP A 183 33.25 -45.09 -1.68
CA ASP A 183 32.58 -44.55 -2.89
C ASP A 183 31.11 -44.21 -2.61
N GLU A 184 30.39 -45.13 -1.95
CA GLU A 184 29.00 -44.90 -1.56
C GLU A 184 28.87 -43.75 -0.57
N ARG A 185 29.76 -43.68 0.41
CA ARG A 185 29.82 -42.59 1.38
C ARG A 185 30.04 -41.22 0.70
N ASN A 186 30.97 -41.18 -0.27
CA ASN A 186 31.30 -39.95 -0.99
C ASN A 186 30.12 -39.50 -1.87
N GLU A 187 29.40 -40.41 -2.51
CA GLU A 187 28.21 -40.07 -3.31
C GLU A 187 27.09 -39.57 -2.42
N LEU A 188 26.80 -40.18 -1.28
CA LEU A 188 25.79 -39.68 -0.33
C LEU A 188 26.15 -38.30 0.22
N LYS A 189 27.44 -38.06 0.54
CA LYS A 189 27.89 -36.70 0.95
C LYS A 189 27.68 -35.67 -0.16
N ARG A 190 27.93 -36.03 -1.41
CA ARG A 190 27.72 -35.19 -2.57
C ARG A 190 26.22 -34.85 -2.74
N LEU A 191 25.36 -35.87 -2.65
CA LEU A 191 23.91 -35.70 -2.72
C LEU A 191 23.37 -34.79 -1.58
N ALA A 192 23.79 -35.04 -0.33
CA ALA A 192 23.43 -34.20 0.79
C ALA A 192 23.87 -32.75 0.62
N LYS A 193 25.03 -32.52 0.00
CA LYS A 193 25.53 -31.16 -0.33
C LYS A 193 24.68 -30.48 -1.41
N VAL A 194 24.27 -31.24 -2.44
CA VAL A 194 23.38 -30.75 -3.50
C VAL A 194 22.03 -30.31 -2.91
N GLU A 195 21.38 -31.17 -2.13
CA GLU A 195 20.10 -30.88 -1.48
C GLU A 195 20.22 -29.68 -0.55
N SER A 196 21.25 -29.58 0.26
CA SER A 196 21.52 -28.43 1.13
C SER A 196 21.75 -27.12 0.34
N SER A 197 22.36 -27.21 -0.84
CA SER A 197 22.55 -26.08 -1.75
C SER A 197 21.23 -25.62 -2.33
N LEU A 198 20.35 -26.53 -2.78
CA LEU A 198 19.02 -26.22 -3.31
C LEU A 198 18.14 -25.55 -2.24
N TYR A 199 18.14 -26.11 -1.01
CA TYR A 199 17.49 -25.45 0.13
C TYR A 199 17.93 -23.99 0.29
N SER A 200 19.25 -23.77 0.29
CA SER A 200 19.83 -22.43 0.49
C SER A 200 19.48 -21.48 -0.66
N LYS A 201 19.49 -21.96 -1.89
CA LYS A 201 19.09 -21.19 -3.08
C LYS A 201 17.63 -20.76 -2.99
N LEU A 202 16.71 -21.67 -2.68
CA LEU A 202 15.29 -21.38 -2.53
C LEU A 202 15.03 -20.39 -1.39
N LYS A 203 15.68 -20.54 -0.24
CA LYS A 203 15.54 -19.59 0.88
C LYS A 203 15.90 -18.16 0.47
N ARG A 204 16.90 -17.97 -0.37
CA ARG A 204 17.39 -16.67 -0.84
C ARG A 204 16.61 -16.13 -2.05
N ALA A 205 15.85 -16.95 -2.76
CA ALA A 205 15.16 -16.59 -4.00
C ALA A 205 13.96 -15.67 -3.83
N ARG A 206 13.59 -15.31 -2.60
CA ARG A 206 12.38 -14.50 -2.32
C ARG A 206 12.25 -13.27 -3.22
N TRP A 207 13.29 -12.45 -3.23
CA TRP A 207 13.23 -11.18 -3.97
C TRP A 207 13.29 -11.36 -5.49
N THR A 208 14.01 -12.38 -5.96
CA THR A 208 14.06 -12.74 -7.38
C THR A 208 12.69 -13.16 -7.90
N LEU A 209 11.93 -13.95 -7.13
CA LEU A 209 10.58 -14.39 -7.46
C LEU A 209 9.53 -13.28 -7.39
N LEU A 210 9.72 -12.30 -6.50
CA LEU A 210 8.77 -11.21 -6.32
C LEU A 210 8.97 -10.06 -7.34
N LYS A 211 10.17 -9.87 -7.86
CA LYS A 211 10.42 -8.87 -8.92
C LYS A 211 9.65 -9.24 -10.19
N ASN A 212 9.22 -8.20 -10.93
CA ASN A 212 8.65 -8.40 -12.27
C ASN A 212 9.75 -8.90 -13.22
N GLY A 213 9.42 -9.81 -14.10
CA GLY A 213 10.38 -10.39 -15.05
C GLY A 213 11.10 -9.34 -15.89
N THR A 214 10.39 -8.29 -16.30
CA THR A 214 10.94 -7.14 -17.06
C THR A 214 11.98 -6.31 -16.30
N ASN A 215 12.02 -6.40 -14.97
CA ASN A 215 12.89 -5.61 -14.10
C ASN A 215 14.03 -6.44 -13.48
N LEU A 216 14.26 -7.64 -14.01
CA LEU A 216 15.33 -8.51 -13.55
C LEU A 216 16.63 -8.21 -14.31
N GLU A 217 17.73 -8.13 -13.56
CA GLU A 217 19.09 -8.09 -14.11
C GLU A 217 19.45 -9.48 -14.68
N GLU A 218 20.35 -9.54 -15.68
CA GLU A 218 20.73 -10.77 -16.39
C GLU A 218 21.13 -11.90 -15.42
N ASP A 219 21.98 -11.61 -14.45
CA ASP A 219 22.39 -12.58 -13.41
C ASP A 219 21.23 -13.17 -12.61
N ASN A 220 20.16 -12.42 -12.44
CA ASN A 220 18.97 -12.86 -11.71
C ASN A 220 18.00 -13.63 -12.62
N ILE A 221 18.03 -13.39 -13.94
CA ILE A 221 17.27 -14.17 -14.92
C ILE A 221 17.75 -15.62 -14.94
N ASP A 222 19.06 -15.85 -15.00
CA ASP A 222 19.62 -17.21 -15.02
C ASP A 222 19.37 -17.95 -13.70
N LYS A 223 19.49 -17.25 -12.57
CA LYS A 223 19.12 -17.81 -11.25
C LYS A 223 17.64 -18.18 -11.19
N LEU A 224 16.78 -17.33 -11.73
CA LEU A 224 15.34 -17.58 -11.78
C LEU A 224 15.03 -18.79 -12.66
N LYS A 225 15.57 -18.85 -13.88
CA LYS A 225 15.41 -19.99 -14.79
C LYS A 225 15.81 -21.31 -14.11
N GLY A 226 17.01 -21.38 -13.53
CA GLY A 226 17.47 -22.57 -12.85
C GLY A 226 16.61 -22.98 -11.64
N ILE A 227 15.91 -22.04 -10.99
CA ILE A 227 14.96 -22.36 -9.93
C ILE A 227 13.67 -22.92 -10.54
N LEU A 228 13.09 -22.27 -11.55
CA LEU A 228 11.80 -22.63 -12.13
C LEU A 228 11.87 -23.96 -12.88
N GLU A 229 12.98 -24.28 -13.55
CA GLU A 229 13.21 -25.55 -14.24
C GLU A 229 13.20 -26.76 -13.28
N ASN A 230 13.62 -26.57 -12.04
CA ASN A 230 13.69 -27.62 -11.05
C ASN A 230 12.48 -27.71 -10.10
N HIS A 231 11.55 -26.74 -10.16
CA HIS A 231 10.41 -26.63 -9.24
C HIS A 231 9.13 -26.27 -9.99
N SER A 232 8.44 -27.26 -10.53
CA SER A 232 7.26 -27.09 -11.39
C SER A 232 6.13 -26.29 -10.73
N ASN A 233 5.83 -26.56 -9.46
CA ASN A 233 4.80 -25.81 -8.72
C ASN A 233 5.16 -24.33 -8.58
N LEU A 234 6.43 -24.05 -8.34
CA LEU A 234 6.92 -22.67 -8.23
C LEU A 234 6.92 -21.98 -9.60
N ALA A 235 7.19 -22.70 -10.68
CA ALA A 235 7.11 -22.19 -12.05
C ALA A 235 5.67 -21.80 -12.40
N VAL A 236 4.69 -22.64 -12.09
CA VAL A 236 3.27 -22.33 -12.29
C VAL A 236 2.88 -21.08 -11.50
N CYS A 237 3.23 -21.02 -10.21
CA CYS A 237 2.92 -19.84 -9.38
C CYS A 237 3.60 -18.57 -9.90
N TYR A 238 4.81 -18.67 -10.44
CA TYR A 238 5.51 -17.53 -11.04
C TYR A 238 4.81 -17.06 -12.33
N ALA A 239 4.44 -17.96 -13.22
CA ALA A 239 3.70 -17.65 -14.44
C ALA A 239 2.35 -16.99 -14.12
N MET A 240 1.64 -17.49 -13.12
CA MET A 240 0.38 -16.91 -12.65
C MET A 240 0.56 -15.51 -12.06
N LYS A 241 1.71 -15.20 -11.44
CA LYS A 241 2.07 -13.85 -11.00
C LYS A 241 2.27 -12.92 -12.20
N GLU A 242 3.03 -13.33 -13.21
CA GLU A 242 3.28 -12.52 -14.40
C GLU A 242 1.97 -12.24 -15.15
N GLU A 243 1.11 -13.24 -15.28
CA GLU A 243 -0.22 -13.07 -15.89
C GLU A 243 -1.09 -12.09 -15.08
N MET A 244 -1.10 -12.18 -13.77
CA MET A 244 -1.78 -11.22 -12.92
C MET A 244 -1.28 -9.78 -13.15
N ILE A 245 0.04 -9.59 -13.32
CA ILE A 245 0.63 -8.28 -13.62
C ILE A 245 0.14 -7.77 -14.98
N ARG A 246 0.07 -8.65 -15.98
CA ARG A 246 -0.46 -8.33 -17.32
C ARG A 246 -1.92 -7.91 -17.26
N LEU A 247 -2.75 -8.64 -16.53
CA LEU A 247 -4.18 -8.34 -16.35
C LEU A 247 -4.43 -6.96 -15.75
N TYR A 248 -3.62 -6.55 -14.79
CA TYR A 248 -3.68 -5.17 -14.24
C TYR A 248 -3.24 -4.08 -15.22
N GLY A 249 -2.62 -4.44 -16.34
CA GLY A 249 -2.25 -3.51 -17.41
C GLY A 249 -3.34 -3.34 -18.48
N LEU A 250 -4.42 -4.12 -18.42
CA LEU A 250 -5.52 -4.04 -19.39
C LEU A 250 -6.38 -2.80 -19.16
N THR A 251 -6.85 -2.22 -20.25
CA THR A 251 -7.74 -1.04 -20.26
C THR A 251 -9.11 -1.34 -20.89
N ASP A 252 -9.28 -2.51 -21.49
CA ASP A 252 -10.57 -3.00 -21.95
C ASP A 252 -11.23 -3.84 -20.86
N VAL A 253 -12.44 -3.43 -20.45
CA VAL A 253 -13.18 -4.05 -19.33
C VAL A 253 -13.58 -5.49 -19.67
N LYS A 254 -13.91 -5.79 -20.93
CA LYS A 254 -14.29 -7.14 -21.34
C LYS A 254 -13.07 -8.06 -21.33
N GLU A 255 -11.95 -7.62 -21.92
CA GLU A 255 -10.71 -8.38 -21.91
C GLU A 255 -10.22 -8.62 -20.48
N ALA A 256 -10.29 -7.61 -19.61
CA ALA A 256 -9.94 -7.75 -18.19
C ALA A 256 -10.83 -8.77 -17.49
N ARG A 257 -12.16 -8.72 -17.71
CA ARG A 257 -13.11 -9.68 -17.14
C ARG A 257 -12.78 -11.10 -17.56
N ASP A 258 -12.65 -11.32 -18.85
CA ASP A 258 -12.40 -12.65 -19.41
C ASP A 258 -11.04 -13.17 -18.93
N GLY A 259 -10.02 -12.32 -18.91
CA GLY A 259 -8.69 -12.66 -18.41
C GLY A 259 -8.69 -13.03 -16.91
N TRP A 260 -9.34 -12.24 -16.06
CA TRP A 260 -9.43 -12.57 -14.63
C TRP A 260 -10.23 -13.85 -14.37
N LEU A 261 -11.30 -14.10 -15.10
CA LEU A 261 -12.06 -15.35 -14.99
C LEU A 261 -11.18 -16.55 -15.37
N CYS A 262 -10.45 -16.47 -16.50
CA CYS A 262 -9.50 -17.51 -16.89
C CYS A 262 -8.40 -17.70 -15.84
N TRP A 263 -7.89 -16.61 -15.26
CA TRP A 263 -6.87 -16.68 -14.21
C TRP A 263 -7.36 -17.41 -12.98
N PHE A 264 -8.56 -17.09 -12.48
CA PHE A 264 -9.15 -17.76 -11.31
C PHE A 264 -9.42 -19.24 -11.59
N GLU A 265 -9.91 -19.57 -12.79
CA GLU A 265 -10.17 -20.96 -13.15
C GLU A 265 -8.87 -21.77 -13.26
N ALA A 266 -7.84 -21.25 -13.91
CA ALA A 266 -6.53 -21.87 -13.99
C ALA A 266 -5.91 -22.06 -12.59
N ALA A 267 -6.04 -21.07 -11.72
CA ALA A 267 -5.57 -21.16 -10.34
C ALA A 267 -6.30 -22.25 -9.54
N LYS A 268 -7.61 -22.38 -9.69
CA LYS A 268 -8.42 -23.43 -9.03
C LYS A 268 -8.07 -24.84 -9.53
N GLN A 269 -7.72 -24.97 -10.81
CA GLN A 269 -7.37 -26.24 -11.45
C GLN A 269 -5.89 -26.61 -11.32
N SER A 270 -5.05 -25.73 -10.77
CA SER A 270 -3.58 -25.90 -10.74
C SER A 270 -3.07 -27.10 -9.95
N GLY A 271 -3.86 -27.70 -9.07
CA GLY A 271 -3.42 -28.72 -8.14
C GLY A 271 -2.51 -28.22 -7.00
N ILE A 272 -2.22 -26.91 -6.95
CA ILE A 272 -1.34 -26.30 -5.92
C ILE A 272 -2.22 -25.71 -4.81
N PRO A 273 -2.18 -26.28 -3.58
CA PRO A 273 -3.13 -25.91 -2.52
C PRO A 273 -3.12 -24.41 -2.16
N GLN A 274 -1.93 -23.79 -2.13
CA GLN A 274 -1.78 -22.37 -1.80
C GLN A 274 -2.43 -21.48 -2.86
N LEU A 275 -2.24 -21.81 -4.15
CA LEU A 275 -2.81 -21.07 -5.28
C LEU A 275 -4.32 -21.24 -5.33
N GLN A 276 -4.81 -22.48 -5.15
CA GLN A 276 -6.24 -22.79 -5.08
C GLN A 276 -6.93 -22.03 -3.95
N LYS A 277 -6.33 -22.03 -2.75
CA LYS A 277 -6.85 -21.30 -1.58
C LYS A 277 -6.90 -19.80 -1.86
N PHE A 278 -5.84 -19.24 -2.41
CA PHE A 278 -5.78 -17.81 -2.77
C PHE A 278 -6.91 -17.46 -3.76
N ALA A 279 -7.08 -18.24 -4.84
CA ALA A 279 -8.11 -18.03 -5.83
C ALA A 279 -9.52 -18.04 -5.21
N LYS A 280 -9.86 -19.07 -4.43
CA LYS A 280 -11.16 -19.19 -3.74
C LYS A 280 -11.47 -18.00 -2.84
N LEU A 281 -10.46 -17.46 -2.14
CA LEU A 281 -10.62 -16.31 -1.25
C LEU A 281 -10.76 -15.00 -2.01
N LYS A 282 -10.12 -14.88 -3.18
CA LYS A 282 -10.03 -13.63 -3.93
C LYS A 282 -11.03 -13.48 -5.06
N GLU A 283 -11.62 -14.56 -5.54
CA GLU A 283 -12.61 -14.53 -6.63
C GLU A 283 -13.80 -13.60 -6.34
N LYS A 284 -14.24 -13.52 -5.08
CA LYS A 284 -15.28 -12.57 -4.65
C LYS A 284 -14.90 -11.09 -4.81
N ARG A 285 -13.63 -10.81 -5.09
CA ARG A 285 -13.10 -9.46 -5.36
C ARG A 285 -13.04 -9.12 -6.85
N LEU A 286 -13.52 -10.03 -7.71
CA LEU A 286 -13.49 -9.89 -9.15
C LEU A 286 -14.01 -8.53 -9.67
N PRO A 287 -15.13 -7.98 -9.17
CA PRO A 287 -15.61 -6.68 -9.63
C PRO A 287 -14.55 -5.58 -9.47
N GLY A 288 -13.92 -5.46 -8.32
CA GLY A 288 -12.90 -4.43 -8.07
C GLY A 288 -11.56 -4.68 -8.77
N LEU A 289 -11.28 -5.93 -9.20
CA LEU A 289 -10.14 -6.23 -10.07
C LEU A 289 -10.42 -5.80 -11.52
N ILE A 290 -11.66 -5.96 -11.99
CA ILE A 290 -12.09 -5.54 -13.32
C ILE A 290 -12.21 -4.01 -13.41
N ALA A 291 -12.71 -3.37 -12.36
CA ALA A 291 -12.87 -1.92 -12.27
C ALA A 291 -11.55 -1.15 -12.52
N HIS A 292 -10.40 -1.79 -12.27
CA HIS A 292 -9.10 -1.21 -12.60
C HIS A 292 -8.92 -0.94 -14.10
N ALA A 293 -9.54 -1.72 -14.97
CA ALA A 293 -9.46 -1.52 -16.42
C ALA A 293 -10.27 -0.28 -16.88
N GLN A 294 -11.35 0.04 -16.16
CA GLN A 294 -12.17 1.22 -16.41
C GLN A 294 -11.59 2.46 -15.75
N HIS A 295 -11.19 2.33 -14.47
CA HIS A 295 -10.66 3.41 -13.67
C HIS A 295 -9.18 3.12 -13.38
N ASN A 296 -8.29 3.68 -14.18
CA ASN A 296 -6.84 3.49 -14.02
C ASN A 296 -6.31 4.32 -12.83
N ILE A 297 -6.85 4.05 -11.64
CA ILE A 297 -6.49 4.68 -10.38
C ILE A 297 -5.80 3.70 -9.42
N SER A 298 -5.00 4.23 -8.52
CA SER A 298 -4.32 3.44 -7.49
C SER A 298 -4.10 4.27 -6.23
N THR A 299 -3.75 3.61 -5.13
CA THR A 299 -3.34 4.28 -3.89
C THR A 299 -1.92 4.87 -3.97
N GLY A 300 -1.21 4.76 -5.09
CA GLY A 300 0.19 5.13 -5.24
C GLY A 300 0.51 6.58 -4.84
N LYS A 301 -0.37 7.56 -5.16
CA LYS A 301 -0.23 8.95 -4.68
C LYS A 301 -0.33 9.03 -3.16
N LEU A 302 -1.26 8.30 -2.57
CA LEU A 302 -1.47 8.25 -1.13
C LEU A 302 -0.33 7.53 -0.43
N GLU A 303 0.21 6.43 -1.00
CA GLU A 303 1.42 5.77 -0.49
C GLU A 303 2.63 6.70 -0.50
N GLY A 304 2.84 7.43 -1.60
CA GLY A 304 3.86 8.47 -1.70
C GLY A 304 3.68 9.56 -0.65
N PHE A 305 2.45 9.95 -0.40
CA PHE A 305 2.10 10.91 0.64
C PHE A 305 2.31 10.34 2.05
N ASN A 306 1.99 9.07 2.29
CA ASN A 306 2.29 8.38 3.55
C ASN A 306 3.79 8.39 3.87
N ASN A 307 4.66 8.40 2.87
CA ASN A 307 6.09 8.58 3.08
C ASN A 307 6.44 10.01 3.53
N LYS A 308 5.77 11.05 2.99
CA LYS A 308 5.89 12.43 3.50
C LYS A 308 5.44 12.53 4.95
N ILE A 309 4.32 11.88 5.31
CA ILE A 309 3.84 11.80 6.70
C ILE A 309 4.90 11.18 7.62
N LYS A 310 5.55 10.09 7.21
CA LYS A 310 6.63 9.45 7.97
C LYS A 310 7.82 10.39 8.18
N VAL A 311 8.19 11.17 7.16
CA VAL A 311 9.28 12.16 7.24
C VAL A 311 8.89 13.29 8.19
N ALA A 312 7.71 13.89 8.03
CA ALA A 312 7.21 14.95 8.90
C ALA A 312 7.18 14.51 10.38
N LYS A 313 6.74 13.27 10.62
CA LYS A 313 6.74 12.67 11.96
C LYS A 313 8.14 12.54 12.55
N ARG A 314 9.16 12.20 11.74
CA ARG A 314 10.56 12.12 12.19
C ARG A 314 11.13 13.50 12.51
N ILE A 315 10.89 14.49 11.64
CA ILE A 315 11.34 15.87 11.83
C ILE A 315 10.72 16.46 13.11
N GLY A 316 9.43 16.22 13.36
CA GLY A 316 8.72 16.67 14.55
C GLY A 316 8.99 15.83 15.81
N TYR A 317 9.96 14.89 15.78
CA TYR A 317 10.24 13.96 16.89
C TYR A 317 8.99 13.25 17.43
N GLY A 318 7.97 13.11 16.59
CA GLY A 318 6.64 12.61 16.93
C GLY A 318 5.67 13.72 17.32
N TYR A 319 4.40 13.37 17.36
CA TYR A 319 3.33 14.29 17.78
C TYR A 319 2.62 13.69 18.98
N ARG A 320 2.46 14.48 20.06
CA ARG A 320 1.74 14.04 21.27
C ARG A 320 0.23 14.16 21.11
N ASN A 321 -0.23 15.07 20.26
CA ASN A 321 -1.65 15.32 19.99
C ASN A 321 -1.96 14.86 18.56
N ASP A 322 -2.86 13.88 18.43
CA ASP A 322 -3.25 13.30 17.13
C ASP A 322 -3.99 14.34 16.25
N GLU A 323 -4.80 15.24 16.84
CA GLU A 323 -5.55 16.26 16.08
C GLU A 323 -4.59 17.28 15.41
N HIS A 324 -3.56 17.71 16.15
CA HIS A 324 -2.52 18.57 15.57
C HIS A 324 -1.78 17.85 14.46
N PHE A 325 -1.52 16.57 14.63
CA PHE A 325 -0.87 15.76 13.60
C PHE A 325 -1.75 15.62 12.35
N PHE A 326 -3.04 15.39 12.51
CA PHE A 326 -3.98 15.30 11.39
C PHE A 326 -4.14 16.63 10.66
N THR A 327 -4.14 17.73 11.39
CA THR A 327 -4.13 19.08 10.80
C THR A 327 -2.86 19.30 9.96
N MET A 328 -1.69 18.91 10.48
CA MET A 328 -0.43 18.96 9.75
C MET A 328 -0.47 18.11 8.48
N ILE A 329 -1.04 16.90 8.54
CA ILE A 329 -1.19 16.02 7.38
C ILE A 329 -2.04 16.70 6.29
N LYS A 330 -3.19 17.26 6.65
CA LYS A 330 -4.03 18.01 5.71
C LYS A 330 -3.26 19.18 5.08
N TYR A 331 -2.51 19.93 5.87
CA TYR A 331 -1.68 21.03 5.39
C TYR A 331 -0.60 20.57 4.42
N LEU A 332 0.09 19.45 4.71
CA LEU A 332 1.15 18.87 3.85
C LEU A 332 0.64 18.37 2.49
N SER A 333 -0.66 18.11 2.37
CA SER A 333 -1.28 17.67 1.13
C SER A 333 -1.61 18.83 0.19
N LEU A 334 -1.75 20.05 0.73
CA LEU A 334 -2.05 21.22 -0.10
C LEU A 334 -0.91 21.45 -1.10
N PRO A 335 -1.22 21.84 -2.35
CA PRO A 335 -0.20 22.23 -3.30
C PRO A 335 0.63 23.33 -2.66
N ALA A 336 1.95 23.15 -2.63
CA ALA A 336 2.83 24.25 -2.25
C ALA A 336 2.47 25.43 -3.14
N THR A 337 1.92 26.46 -2.53
CA THR A 337 1.75 27.74 -3.23
C THR A 337 3.12 28.05 -3.79
N ARG A 338 3.25 27.98 -5.11
CA ARG A 338 4.51 28.31 -5.78
C ARG A 338 4.88 29.70 -5.32
N ASN A 339 5.95 29.81 -4.57
CA ASN A 339 6.62 31.07 -4.34
C ASN A 339 6.92 31.69 -5.71
N GLN A 340 6.00 32.49 -6.20
CA GLN A 340 6.32 33.50 -7.18
C GLN A 340 7.12 34.54 -6.41
N SER A 341 8.41 34.30 -6.26
CA SER A 341 9.33 35.40 -5.97
C SER A 341 9.05 36.45 -7.03
N PRO A 342 8.72 37.68 -6.67
CA PRO A 342 8.67 38.74 -7.64
C PRO A 342 10.07 38.80 -8.25
N ARG A 343 10.19 38.48 -9.54
CA ARG A 343 11.39 38.80 -10.28
C ARG A 343 11.46 40.31 -10.25
N ASN A 344 12.35 40.83 -9.41
CA ASN A 344 12.69 42.23 -9.48
C ASN A 344 13.13 42.56 -10.92
N PRO A 345 12.66 43.70 -11.48
CA PRO A 345 12.94 44.12 -12.83
C PRO A 345 14.44 44.37 -13.05
#